data_de108d5cdd137053844e054a75a4f67b
#
_entry.id   de108d5cdd137053844e054a75a4f67b
#
_cell.length_a   1.000
_cell.length_b   1.000
_cell.length_c   1.000
_cell.angle_alpha   90.00
_cell.angle_beta   90.00
_cell.angle_gamma   90.00
#
_symmetry.space_group_name_H-M   'P 1'
#
loop_
_entity.id
_entity.type
_entity.pdbx_description
1 polymer ?
#
loop_
_entity_poly.entity_id
_entity_poly.type
_entity_poly.pdbx_seq_one_letter_code
_entity_poly.pdbx_strand_id
1 'polypeptide(L)'
;LENQFATDLGNKISEALTGIESSNAILNGIFRGIDFNSESNLGKKEQKNPILRNLLNDFANLNLRPRNIETKEGQIPADVIGDAYEYMIGEFATMAGKKAGSFFIPQQVSEIMAQIVAPTANDRVYDPTCGSGSLLIRAARKGGFDNVQIYGQEVNSSAISMARMNMFIHGIKDANIKWGDTL
;
A
#
# COMPACT_ATOMS: atom_id res chain seq x y z
N LEU A 1 10.19 -17.54 -9.04
CA LEU A 1 9.74 -17.96 -10.40
C LEU A 1 9.75 -19.49 -10.61
N GLU A 2 10.47 -20.27 -9.81
CA GLU A 2 10.54 -21.74 -9.95
C GLU A 2 9.16 -22.42 -9.94
N ASN A 3 8.20 -21.88 -9.19
CA ASN A 3 6.85 -22.43 -9.05
C ASN A 3 5.78 -21.78 -9.97
N GLN A 4 6.17 -20.98 -10.94
CA GLN A 4 5.21 -20.26 -11.81
C GLN A 4 4.27 -21.15 -12.62
N PHE A 5 4.63 -22.40 -12.83
CA PHE A 5 3.81 -23.40 -13.53
C PHE A 5 3.03 -24.32 -12.58
N ALA A 6 3.08 -24.06 -11.28
CA ALA A 6 2.32 -24.85 -10.31
C ALA A 6 0.82 -24.75 -10.57
N THR A 7 0.10 -25.86 -10.36
CA THR A 7 -1.34 -25.92 -10.50
C THR A 7 -2.10 -25.23 -9.36
N ASP A 8 -1.39 -24.95 -8.26
CA ASP A 8 -1.84 -24.30 -7.02
C ASP A 8 -1.14 -22.95 -6.77
N LEU A 9 -0.91 -22.19 -7.84
CA LEU A 9 -0.11 -20.96 -7.81
C LEU A 9 -0.58 -19.95 -6.76
N GLY A 10 -1.90 -19.81 -6.56
CA GLY A 10 -2.46 -18.94 -5.53
C GLY A 10 -2.02 -19.33 -4.11
N ASN A 11 -1.96 -20.63 -3.81
CA ASN A 11 -1.45 -21.10 -2.51
C ASN A 11 0.03 -20.81 -2.35
N LYS A 12 0.83 -21.03 -3.40
CA LYS A 12 2.27 -20.72 -3.37
C LYS A 12 2.57 -19.25 -3.13
N ILE A 13 1.79 -18.35 -3.73
CA ILE A 13 1.90 -16.92 -3.47
C ILE A 13 1.54 -16.62 -2.00
N SER A 14 0.44 -17.17 -1.50
CA SER A 14 0.02 -16.97 -0.10
C SER A 14 1.07 -17.48 0.90
N GLU A 15 1.65 -18.67 0.66
CA GLU A 15 2.73 -19.23 1.48
C GLU A 15 3.97 -18.30 1.50
N ALA A 16 4.38 -17.79 0.33
CA ALA A 16 5.51 -16.89 0.22
C ALA A 16 5.28 -15.58 0.98
N LEU A 17 4.10 -14.97 0.84
CA LEU A 17 3.73 -13.73 1.55
C LEU A 17 3.63 -13.95 3.06
N THR A 18 3.08 -15.08 3.51
CA THR A 18 3.06 -15.47 4.92
C THR A 18 4.47 -15.63 5.48
N GLY A 19 5.39 -16.21 4.70
CA GLY A 19 6.81 -16.32 5.07
C GLY A 19 7.46 -14.94 5.23
N ILE A 20 7.16 -13.99 4.35
CA ILE A 20 7.64 -12.61 4.43
C ILE A 20 7.09 -11.92 5.70
N GLU A 21 5.78 -12.02 5.98
CA GLU A 21 5.19 -11.47 7.20
C GLU A 21 5.83 -12.04 8.47
N SER A 22 6.00 -13.36 8.51
CA SER A 22 6.57 -14.06 9.69
C SER A 22 8.00 -13.65 9.97
N SER A 23 8.74 -13.27 8.94
CA SER A 23 10.14 -12.84 9.05
C SER A 23 10.28 -11.33 9.30
N ASN A 24 9.19 -10.54 9.22
CA ASN A 24 9.21 -9.10 9.30
C ASN A 24 8.03 -8.57 10.13
N ALA A 25 8.25 -8.31 11.41
CA ALA A 25 7.19 -7.89 12.34
C ALA A 25 6.40 -6.65 11.86
N ILE A 26 7.07 -5.72 11.18
CA ILE A 26 6.45 -4.51 10.63
C ILE A 26 5.41 -4.81 9.53
N LEU A 27 5.54 -5.94 8.83
CA LEU A 27 4.62 -6.38 7.78
C LEU A 27 3.49 -7.27 8.31
N ASN A 28 3.44 -7.53 9.63
CA ASN A 28 2.46 -8.45 10.20
C ASN A 28 1.02 -7.99 9.90
N GLY A 29 0.28 -8.85 9.23
CA GLY A 29 -1.13 -8.65 8.89
C GLY A 29 -1.38 -7.76 7.66
N ILE A 30 -0.35 -7.31 6.96
CA ILE A 30 -0.51 -6.49 5.74
C ILE A 30 -1.16 -7.28 4.60
N PHE A 31 -0.81 -8.56 4.46
CA PHE A 31 -1.36 -9.41 3.39
C PHE A 31 -2.63 -10.18 3.82
N ARG A 32 -3.12 -9.98 5.05
CA ARG A 32 -4.37 -10.59 5.51
C ARG A 32 -5.55 -10.04 4.71
N GLY A 33 -6.40 -10.95 4.25
CA GLY A 33 -7.57 -10.59 3.45
C GLY A 33 -7.31 -10.55 1.95
N ILE A 34 -6.09 -10.81 1.48
CA ILE A 34 -5.80 -11.03 0.07
C ILE A 34 -5.94 -12.51 -0.23
N ASP A 35 -6.97 -12.88 -1.01
CA ASP A 35 -7.22 -14.27 -1.42
C ASP A 35 -6.86 -14.47 -2.88
N PHE A 36 -5.67 -15.03 -3.12
CA PHE A 36 -5.20 -15.41 -4.45
C PHE A 36 -5.91 -16.65 -5.03
N ASN A 37 -6.87 -17.21 -4.29
CA ASN A 37 -7.72 -18.31 -4.75
C ASN A 37 -9.16 -17.89 -4.99
N SER A 38 -9.51 -16.63 -4.78
CA SER A 38 -10.87 -16.09 -4.96
C SER A 38 -11.38 -16.29 -6.38
N GLU A 39 -12.38 -17.14 -6.54
CA GLU A 39 -13.05 -17.33 -7.84
C GLU A 39 -13.86 -16.10 -8.26
N SER A 40 -14.38 -15.35 -7.30
CA SER A 40 -15.14 -14.12 -7.59
C SER A 40 -14.26 -13.01 -8.18
N ASN A 41 -12.98 -12.95 -7.82
CA ASN A 41 -12.06 -11.93 -8.27
C ASN A 41 -11.17 -12.38 -9.43
N LEU A 42 -10.75 -13.65 -9.46
CA LEU A 42 -9.76 -14.17 -10.39
C LEU A 42 -10.33 -15.20 -11.38
N GLY A 43 -11.61 -15.52 -11.26
CA GLY A 43 -12.25 -16.54 -12.07
C GLY A 43 -11.92 -17.97 -11.62
N LYS A 44 -12.40 -18.95 -12.39
CA LYS A 44 -12.16 -20.37 -12.14
C LYS A 44 -10.67 -20.74 -12.29
N LYS A 45 -10.31 -21.95 -11.88
CA LYS A 45 -8.92 -22.45 -11.88
C LYS A 45 -8.19 -22.24 -13.22
N GLU A 46 -8.90 -22.44 -14.33
CA GLU A 46 -8.35 -22.29 -15.69
C GLU A 46 -7.99 -20.84 -16.04
N GLN A 47 -8.66 -19.87 -15.43
CA GLN A 47 -8.43 -18.43 -15.63
C GLN A 47 -7.44 -17.86 -14.62
N LYS A 48 -7.56 -18.28 -13.35
CA LYS A 48 -6.78 -17.77 -12.22
C LYS A 48 -5.27 -17.94 -12.39
N ASN A 49 -4.82 -19.16 -12.70
CA ASN A 49 -3.39 -19.43 -12.81
C ASN A 49 -2.70 -18.63 -13.93
N PRO A 50 -3.27 -18.48 -15.15
CA PRO A 50 -2.74 -17.57 -16.16
C PRO A 50 -2.66 -16.12 -15.69
N ILE A 51 -3.68 -15.58 -14.99
CA ILE A 51 -3.67 -14.21 -14.46
C ILE A 51 -2.52 -14.02 -13.46
N LEU A 52 -2.41 -14.93 -12.48
CA LEU A 52 -1.35 -14.87 -11.48
C LEU A 52 0.05 -15.04 -12.09
N ARG A 53 0.17 -15.89 -13.10
CA ARG A 53 1.45 -16.05 -13.83
C ARG A 53 1.84 -14.79 -14.59
N ASN A 54 0.89 -14.17 -15.29
CA ASN A 54 1.15 -12.91 -15.99
C ASN A 54 1.59 -11.83 -15.00
N LEU A 55 0.89 -11.69 -13.87
CA LEU A 55 1.28 -10.77 -12.80
C LEU A 55 2.73 -11.02 -12.33
N LEU A 56 3.09 -12.28 -12.05
CA LEU A 56 4.46 -12.60 -11.64
C LEU A 56 5.50 -12.28 -12.73
N ASN A 57 5.16 -12.52 -13.99
CA ASN A 57 6.05 -12.21 -15.13
C ASN A 57 6.23 -10.70 -15.33
N ASP A 58 5.18 -9.90 -15.14
CA ASP A 58 5.24 -8.43 -15.24
C ASP A 58 6.23 -7.86 -14.21
N PHE A 59 6.24 -8.42 -13.00
CA PHE A 59 7.18 -8.01 -11.95
C PHE A 59 8.55 -8.68 -12.01
N ALA A 60 8.69 -9.82 -12.70
CA ALA A 60 9.94 -10.61 -12.71
C ALA A 60 11.16 -9.85 -13.25
N ASN A 61 10.94 -8.94 -14.18
CA ASN A 61 11.98 -8.16 -14.83
C ASN A 61 12.21 -6.79 -14.15
N LEU A 62 11.40 -6.44 -13.14
CA LEU A 62 11.55 -5.19 -12.42
C LEU A 62 12.61 -5.35 -11.33
N ASN A 63 13.64 -4.53 -11.41
CA ASN A 63 14.66 -4.48 -10.37
C ASN A 63 14.37 -3.31 -9.41
N LEU A 64 13.50 -3.56 -8.43
CA LEU A 64 13.06 -2.57 -7.45
C LEU A 64 14.01 -2.42 -6.24
N ARG A 65 15.26 -2.95 -6.34
CA ARG A 65 16.26 -2.73 -5.29
C ARG A 65 16.62 -1.25 -5.23
N PRO A 66 16.70 -0.64 -4.04
CA PRO A 66 16.92 0.81 -3.89
C PRO A 66 18.11 1.33 -4.72
N ARG A 67 19.22 0.59 -4.77
CA ARG A 67 20.43 0.95 -5.54
C ARG A 67 20.24 1.05 -7.07
N ASN A 68 19.14 0.52 -7.61
CA ASN A 68 18.86 0.50 -9.03
C ASN A 68 17.72 1.44 -9.45
N ILE A 69 17.17 2.19 -8.49
CA ILE A 69 16.08 3.13 -8.74
C ILE A 69 16.70 4.49 -9.01
N GLU A 70 16.46 5.01 -10.21
CA GLU A 70 16.84 6.37 -10.58
C GLU A 70 15.97 7.37 -9.81
N THR A 71 16.62 8.34 -9.18
CA THR A 71 15.96 9.39 -8.41
C THR A 71 16.34 10.76 -8.96
N LYS A 72 15.43 11.72 -8.83
CA LYS A 72 15.73 13.14 -9.07
C LYS A 72 16.47 13.71 -7.86
N GLU A 73 17.10 14.88 -8.06
CA GLU A 73 17.75 15.60 -6.97
C GLU A 73 16.77 15.82 -5.81
N GLY A 74 17.23 15.49 -4.61
CA GLY A 74 16.42 15.58 -3.38
C GLY A 74 15.43 14.43 -3.12
N GLN A 75 15.35 13.42 -4.01
CA GLN A 75 14.55 12.22 -3.81
C GLN A 75 15.38 11.04 -3.33
N ILE A 76 14.76 10.16 -2.57
CA ILE A 76 15.30 8.84 -2.22
C ILE A 76 14.52 7.73 -2.95
N PRO A 77 15.09 6.52 -3.12
CA PRO A 77 14.38 5.41 -3.76
C PRO A 77 12.99 5.10 -3.18
N ALA A 78 12.80 5.27 -1.87
CA ALA A 78 11.52 5.08 -1.21
C ALA A 78 10.43 6.05 -1.73
N ASP A 79 10.78 7.30 -2.04
CA ASP A 79 9.83 8.26 -2.61
C ASP A 79 9.34 7.81 -3.98
N VAL A 80 10.25 7.31 -4.84
CA VAL A 80 9.90 6.86 -6.20
C VAL A 80 8.97 5.65 -6.15
N ILE A 81 9.29 4.66 -5.31
CA ILE A 81 8.47 3.46 -5.14
C ILE A 81 7.12 3.82 -4.50
N GLY A 82 7.12 4.71 -3.52
CA GLY A 82 5.93 5.17 -2.84
C GLY A 82 4.99 5.93 -3.79
N ASP A 83 5.52 6.85 -4.58
CA ASP A 83 4.73 7.59 -5.58
C ASP A 83 4.16 6.65 -6.66
N ALA A 84 4.91 5.63 -7.08
CA ALA A 84 4.40 4.60 -7.99
C ALA A 84 3.27 3.77 -7.35
N TYR A 85 3.37 3.44 -6.08
CA TYR A 85 2.33 2.73 -5.34
C TYR A 85 1.07 3.58 -5.19
N GLU A 86 1.20 4.86 -4.84
CA GLU A 86 0.06 5.79 -4.79
C GLU A 86 -0.61 5.97 -6.15
N TYR A 87 0.18 6.05 -7.23
CA TYR A 87 -0.34 6.09 -8.60
C TYR A 87 -1.18 4.85 -8.92
N MET A 88 -0.69 3.65 -8.58
CA MET A 88 -1.45 2.41 -8.78
C MET A 88 -2.76 2.39 -7.97
N ILE A 89 -2.75 2.86 -6.72
CA ILE A 89 -3.97 3.00 -5.91
C ILE A 89 -4.97 3.92 -6.62
N GLY A 90 -4.51 5.04 -7.17
CA GLY A 90 -5.34 5.97 -7.92
C GLY A 90 -5.96 5.36 -9.19
N GLU A 91 -5.19 4.61 -9.97
CA GLU A 91 -5.67 3.90 -11.16
C GLU A 91 -6.72 2.85 -10.78
N PHE A 92 -6.46 2.03 -9.76
CA PHE A 92 -7.43 1.05 -9.28
C PHE A 92 -8.70 1.70 -8.75
N ALA A 93 -8.58 2.83 -8.06
CA ALA A 93 -9.71 3.60 -7.61
C ALA A 93 -10.57 4.09 -8.77
N THR A 94 -9.95 4.59 -9.82
CA THR A 94 -10.64 5.04 -11.04
C THR A 94 -11.40 3.90 -11.71
N MET A 95 -10.80 2.71 -11.81
CA MET A 95 -11.44 1.51 -12.36
C MET A 95 -12.60 1.00 -11.49
N ALA A 96 -12.49 1.12 -10.18
CA ALA A 96 -13.53 0.68 -9.23
C ALA A 96 -14.75 1.61 -9.17
N GLY A 97 -14.71 2.77 -9.83
CA GLY A 97 -15.80 3.73 -9.92
C GLY A 97 -16.25 4.26 -8.55
N LYS A 98 -17.59 4.28 -8.29
CA LYS A 98 -18.15 4.86 -7.04
C LYS A 98 -17.59 4.24 -5.75
N LYS A 99 -17.10 3.01 -5.77
CA LYS A 99 -16.49 2.36 -4.59
C LYS A 99 -15.10 2.94 -4.25
N ALA A 100 -14.46 3.57 -5.20
CA ALA A 100 -13.14 4.14 -5.04
C ALA A 100 -13.09 5.34 -4.09
N GLY A 101 -14.12 6.17 -4.09
CA GLY A 101 -14.22 7.32 -3.19
C GLY A 101 -14.23 6.98 -1.70
N SER A 102 -14.38 5.69 -1.36
CA SER A 102 -14.32 5.24 0.03
C SER A 102 -12.90 5.06 0.58
N PHE A 103 -11.86 5.10 -0.24
CA PHE A 103 -10.48 4.86 0.21
C PHE A 103 -9.41 5.68 -0.52
N PHE A 104 -9.78 6.49 -1.52
CA PHE A 104 -8.83 7.27 -2.31
C PHE A 104 -9.22 8.75 -2.32
N ILE A 105 -8.25 9.60 -1.97
CA ILE A 105 -8.34 11.06 -2.09
C ILE A 105 -7.38 11.50 -3.21
N PRO A 106 -7.82 12.30 -4.19
CA PRO A 106 -6.91 12.82 -5.22
C PRO A 106 -5.70 13.53 -4.62
N GLN A 107 -4.54 13.30 -5.21
CA GLN A 107 -3.27 13.81 -4.69
C GLN A 107 -3.28 15.32 -4.44
N GLN A 108 -3.87 16.08 -5.36
CA GLN A 108 -3.95 17.55 -5.25
C GLN A 108 -4.76 18.00 -4.03
N VAL A 109 -5.82 17.26 -3.70
CA VAL A 109 -6.66 17.54 -2.52
C VAL A 109 -5.90 17.25 -1.24
N SER A 110 -5.27 16.08 -1.15
CA SER A 110 -4.49 15.70 0.03
C SER A 110 -3.29 16.63 0.25
N GLU A 111 -2.67 17.11 -0.82
CA GLU A 111 -1.59 18.10 -0.74
C GLU A 111 -2.08 19.44 -0.16
N ILE A 112 -3.20 19.97 -0.65
CA ILE A 112 -3.80 21.22 -0.12
C ILE A 112 -4.16 21.04 1.36
N MET A 113 -4.77 19.91 1.74
CA MET A 113 -5.13 19.64 3.14
C MET A 113 -3.90 19.57 4.04
N ALA A 114 -2.83 18.90 3.60
CA ALA A 114 -1.58 18.85 4.35
C ALA A 114 -0.92 20.22 4.53
N GLN A 115 -1.02 21.10 3.51
CA GLN A 115 -0.54 22.49 3.59
C GLN A 115 -1.37 23.34 4.56
N ILE A 116 -2.70 23.15 4.61
CA ILE A 116 -3.57 23.86 5.54
C ILE A 116 -3.30 23.43 6.99
N VAL A 117 -3.21 22.12 7.22
CA VAL A 117 -2.93 21.56 8.56
C VAL A 117 -1.50 21.93 9.02
N ALA A 118 -0.56 22.00 8.07
CA ALA A 118 0.83 22.41 8.26
C ALA A 118 1.51 21.80 9.51
N PRO A 119 1.55 20.47 9.67
CA PRO A 119 2.17 19.85 10.82
C PRO A 119 3.65 20.21 10.90
N THR A 120 4.14 20.30 12.11
CA THR A 120 5.54 20.58 12.45
C THR A 120 6.18 19.42 13.20
N ALA A 121 7.49 19.49 13.43
CA ALA A 121 8.19 18.47 14.19
C ALA A 121 7.56 18.26 15.58
N ASN A 122 7.41 17.00 15.99
CA ASN A 122 6.79 16.52 17.22
C ASN A 122 5.25 16.60 17.25
N ASP A 123 4.60 17.02 16.19
CA ASP A 123 3.16 16.95 16.10
C ASP A 123 2.67 15.51 15.96
N ARG A 124 1.44 15.27 16.43
CA ARG A 124 0.69 14.03 16.22
C ARG A 124 -0.42 14.30 15.23
N VAL A 125 -0.37 13.61 14.10
CA VAL A 125 -1.39 13.69 13.05
C VAL A 125 -2.26 12.45 13.12
N TYR A 126 -3.57 12.66 13.19
CA TYR A 126 -4.56 11.59 13.24
C TYR A 126 -5.60 11.76 12.14
N ASP A 127 -5.80 10.70 11.36
CA ASP A 127 -6.88 10.60 10.39
C ASP A 127 -7.85 9.50 10.83
N PRO A 128 -9.09 9.86 11.24
CA PRO A 128 -10.08 8.90 11.74
C PRO A 128 -10.68 8.00 10.65
N THR A 129 -10.44 8.29 9.36
CA THR A 129 -10.99 7.57 8.20
C THR A 129 -9.94 7.51 7.08
N CYS A 130 -8.76 7.01 7.42
CA CYS A 130 -7.54 7.26 6.62
C CYS A 130 -7.52 6.63 5.22
N GLY A 131 -8.46 5.73 4.89
CA GLY A 131 -8.50 5.06 3.60
C GLY A 131 -7.17 4.38 3.27
N SER A 132 -6.55 4.75 2.15
CA SER A 132 -5.22 4.28 1.73
C SER A 132 -4.05 4.98 2.44
N GLY A 133 -4.32 5.96 3.31
CA GLY A 133 -3.29 6.69 4.05
C GLY A 133 -2.62 7.84 3.29
N SER A 134 -3.04 8.17 2.09
CA SER A 134 -2.38 9.19 1.26
C SER A 134 -2.33 10.57 1.92
N LEU A 135 -3.39 11.00 2.64
CA LEU A 135 -3.38 12.25 3.38
C LEU A 135 -2.34 12.27 4.51
N LEU A 136 -2.24 11.17 5.25
CA LEU A 136 -1.25 11.01 6.31
C LEU A 136 0.18 11.07 5.78
N ILE A 137 0.44 10.50 4.61
CA ILE A 137 1.75 10.57 3.94
C ILE A 137 2.09 12.01 3.57
N ARG A 138 1.15 12.79 3.01
CA ARG A 138 1.36 14.21 2.70
C ARG A 138 1.63 15.02 3.96
N ALA A 139 0.90 14.76 5.03
CA ALA A 139 1.12 15.38 6.33
C ALA A 139 2.52 15.03 6.89
N ALA A 140 2.93 13.75 6.83
CA ALA A 140 4.25 13.33 7.24
C ALA A 140 5.37 13.99 6.44
N ARG A 141 5.23 14.08 5.11
CA ARG A 141 6.19 14.80 4.25
C ARG A 141 6.31 16.27 4.66
N LYS A 142 5.18 16.93 4.94
CA LYS A 142 5.15 18.34 5.33
C LYS A 142 5.85 18.61 6.65
N GLY A 143 5.65 17.76 7.66
CA GLY A 143 6.22 17.89 9.00
C GLY A 143 7.63 17.28 9.15
N GLY A 144 8.12 16.57 8.11
CA GLY A 144 9.35 15.76 8.15
C GLY A 144 9.06 14.35 8.65
N PHE A 145 9.29 13.35 7.82
CA PHE A 145 8.88 11.95 8.03
C PHE A 145 9.27 11.37 9.40
N ASP A 146 10.46 11.70 9.89
CA ASP A 146 10.98 11.16 11.14
C ASP A 146 10.55 11.98 12.38
N ASN A 147 9.85 13.08 12.17
CA ASN A 147 9.58 14.06 13.22
C ASN A 147 8.10 14.16 13.59
N VAL A 148 7.21 13.52 12.83
CA VAL A 148 5.76 13.58 13.03
C VAL A 148 5.25 12.18 13.37
N GLN A 149 4.41 12.08 14.40
CA GLN A 149 3.77 10.81 14.78
C GLN A 149 2.47 10.62 14.00
N ILE A 150 2.36 9.52 13.27
CA ILE A 150 1.23 9.23 12.38
C ILE A 150 0.29 8.19 12.99
N TYR A 151 -0.97 8.56 13.06
CA TYR A 151 -2.07 7.71 13.53
C TYR A 151 -3.19 7.70 12.51
N GLY A 152 -3.75 6.52 12.23
CA GLY A 152 -4.88 6.36 11.34
C GLY A 152 -5.87 5.33 11.84
N GLN A 153 -7.13 5.48 11.48
CA GLN A 153 -8.17 4.49 11.70
C GLN A 153 -8.93 4.25 10.40
N GLU A 154 -9.30 3.00 10.15
CA GLU A 154 -10.02 2.61 8.95
C GLU A 154 -10.86 1.36 9.26
N VAL A 155 -12.11 1.33 8.78
CA VAL A 155 -13.03 0.20 8.96
C VAL A 155 -12.92 -0.84 7.86
N ASN A 156 -12.51 -0.43 6.65
CA ASN A 156 -12.36 -1.33 5.52
C ASN A 156 -11.03 -2.11 5.60
N SER A 157 -11.11 -3.44 5.70
CA SER A 157 -9.93 -4.30 5.85
C SER A 157 -8.93 -4.21 4.69
N SER A 158 -9.41 -4.03 3.46
CA SER A 158 -8.53 -3.87 2.30
C SER A 158 -7.86 -2.50 2.30
N ALA A 159 -8.58 -1.44 2.68
CA ALA A 159 -8.02 -0.09 2.76
C ALA A 159 -6.95 0.02 3.85
N ILE A 160 -7.15 -0.62 5.02
CA ILE A 160 -6.14 -0.62 6.09
C ILE A 160 -4.85 -1.36 5.67
N SER A 161 -4.98 -2.45 4.91
CA SER A 161 -3.81 -3.16 4.35
C SER A 161 -3.06 -2.27 3.36
N MET A 162 -3.79 -1.56 2.49
CA MET A 162 -3.20 -0.57 1.58
C MET A 162 -2.52 0.56 2.34
N ALA A 163 -3.16 1.12 3.38
CA ALA A 163 -2.58 2.19 4.19
C ALA A 163 -1.28 1.76 4.88
N ARG A 164 -1.27 0.58 5.50
CA ARG A 164 -0.07 0.05 6.17
C ARG A 164 1.07 -0.20 5.18
N MET A 165 0.77 -0.79 4.02
CA MET A 165 1.76 -0.97 2.96
C MET A 165 2.28 0.38 2.46
N ASN A 166 1.39 1.36 2.27
CA ASN A 166 1.74 2.69 1.82
C ASN A 166 2.69 3.39 2.81
N MET A 167 2.39 3.34 4.13
CA MET A 167 3.30 3.83 5.17
C MET A 167 4.66 3.15 5.10
N PHE A 168 4.66 1.81 5.00
CA PHE A 168 5.90 1.02 4.94
C PHE A 168 6.77 1.40 3.73
N ILE A 169 6.18 1.51 2.55
CA ILE A 169 6.89 1.83 1.30
C ILE A 169 7.48 3.25 1.36
N HIS A 170 6.77 4.20 1.97
CA HIS A 170 7.25 5.57 2.20
C HIS A 170 8.23 5.69 3.39
N GLY A 171 8.59 4.59 4.03
CA GLY A 171 9.55 4.58 5.14
C GLY A 171 8.99 5.04 6.47
N ILE A 172 7.68 5.27 6.61
CA ILE A 172 7.02 5.67 7.86
C ILE A 172 6.78 4.42 8.70
N LYS A 173 7.82 3.97 9.42
CA LYS A 173 7.81 2.68 10.12
C LYS A 173 6.98 2.66 11.39
N ASP A 174 6.82 3.84 12.03
CA ASP A 174 6.16 3.98 13.31
C ASP A 174 4.70 4.44 13.19
N ALA A 175 4.14 4.42 11.98
CA ALA A 175 2.74 4.74 11.76
C ALA A 175 1.81 3.73 12.48
N ASN A 176 0.88 4.26 13.26
CA ASN A 176 -0.07 3.46 14.02
C ASN A 176 -1.43 3.45 13.30
N ILE A 177 -1.60 2.54 12.36
CA ILE A 177 -2.84 2.39 11.58
C ILE A 177 -3.66 1.24 12.16
N LYS A 178 -4.85 1.55 12.69
CA LYS A 178 -5.73 0.58 13.35
C LYS A 178 -7.02 0.35 12.58
N TRP A 179 -7.50 -0.87 12.66
CA TRP A 179 -8.87 -1.19 12.26
C TRP A 179 -9.84 -0.67 13.32
N GLY A 180 -10.90 -0.02 12.89
CA GLY A 180 -11.97 0.43 13.77
C GLY A 180 -13.00 1.29 13.05
N ASP A 181 -14.21 1.27 13.55
CA ASP A 181 -15.27 2.20 13.18
C ASP A 181 -15.12 3.48 14.00
N THR A 182 -15.26 4.62 13.34
CA THR A 182 -15.07 5.94 13.96
C THR A 182 -16.39 6.58 14.39
N LEU A 183 -17.52 6.06 13.88
CA LEU A 183 -18.87 6.59 14.15
C LEU A 183 -19.56 5.90 15.29
#